data_78681be93fe042d4297e8474fc260b83
#
_entry.id   78681be93fe042d4297e8474fc260b83
#
_cell.length_a   1.000
_cell.length_b   1.000
_cell.length_c   1.000
_cell.angle_alpha   90.00
_cell.angle_beta   90.00
_cell.angle_gamma   90.00
#
_symmetry.space_group_name_H-M   'P 1'
#
loop_
_entity.id
_entity.type
_entity.pdbx_description
1 polymer ?
#
loop_
_entity_poly.entity_id
_entity_poly.type
_entity_poly.pdbx_seq_one_letter_code
_entity_poly.pdbx_strand_id
1 'polypeptide(L)'
;YGWLHLAGFDLPMEEIRNFRQLHSKTPGHPEYMETPGVECTPGPLGQGVGNAVGMAIAGKMAAAHFNTEEHEIFNHQVIVLAGDGCLQEGVAAEAASLAGHLALDNLTLIYDSNDVTLDAMADASQSESVFDRFAAYGFNCILIEDGHDLQAIADALAQARAQNEKPTFIEV
;
A
#
# COMPACT_ATOMS: atom_id res chain seq x y z
N TYR A 1 -7.43 -6.63 -10.50
CA TYR A 1 -8.26 -6.51 -11.72
C TYR A 1 -9.75 -6.52 -11.40
N GLY A 2 -10.24 -7.42 -10.54
CA GLY A 2 -11.66 -7.48 -10.18
C GLY A 2 -12.20 -6.15 -9.65
N TRP A 3 -11.45 -5.48 -8.80
CA TRP A 3 -11.86 -4.16 -8.27
C TRP A 3 -11.84 -3.06 -9.32
N LEU A 4 -10.90 -3.06 -10.26
CA LEU A 4 -10.91 -2.12 -11.39
C LEU A 4 -12.17 -2.30 -12.26
N HIS A 5 -12.53 -3.56 -12.55
CA HIS A 5 -13.77 -3.89 -13.27
C HIS A 5 -15.02 -3.39 -12.53
N LEU A 6 -15.13 -3.70 -11.23
CA LEU A 6 -16.27 -3.30 -10.40
C LEU A 6 -16.37 -1.77 -10.21
N ALA A 7 -15.24 -1.08 -10.19
CA ALA A 7 -15.17 0.39 -10.12
C ALA A 7 -15.47 1.09 -11.45
N GLY A 8 -15.69 0.33 -12.54
CA GLY A 8 -16.11 0.87 -13.84
C GLY A 8 -14.97 1.32 -14.75
N PHE A 9 -13.73 0.89 -14.49
CA PHE A 9 -12.64 1.09 -15.44
C PHE A 9 -12.89 0.29 -16.74
N ASP A 10 -12.28 0.71 -17.86
CA ASP A 10 -12.35 0.01 -19.15
C ASP A 10 -11.58 -1.32 -19.12
N LEU A 11 -12.04 -2.20 -18.25
CA LEU A 11 -11.53 -3.56 -18.06
C LEU A 11 -12.70 -4.56 -18.05
N PRO A 12 -13.15 -5.03 -19.22
CA PRO A 12 -14.30 -5.92 -19.31
C PRO A 12 -13.98 -7.31 -18.73
N MET A 13 -15.04 -8.03 -18.33
CA MET A 13 -14.90 -9.36 -17.74
C MET A 13 -14.15 -10.35 -18.64
N GLU A 14 -14.18 -10.17 -19.95
CA GLU A 14 -13.45 -11.02 -20.88
C GLU A 14 -11.92 -10.90 -20.69
N GLU A 15 -11.41 -9.69 -20.42
CA GLU A 15 -9.99 -9.50 -20.12
C GLU A 15 -9.59 -10.16 -18.77
N ILE A 16 -10.51 -10.17 -17.79
CA ILE A 16 -10.29 -10.88 -16.53
C ILE A 16 -10.25 -12.40 -16.74
N ARG A 17 -11.11 -12.95 -17.62
CA ARG A 17 -11.07 -14.37 -17.99
C ARG A 17 -9.77 -14.74 -18.71
N ASN A 18 -9.19 -13.81 -19.44
CA ASN A 18 -7.91 -13.95 -20.12
C ASN A 18 -6.70 -13.61 -19.24
N PHE A 19 -6.84 -13.68 -17.93
CA PHE A 19 -5.75 -13.41 -16.99
C PHE A 19 -4.50 -14.21 -17.32
N ARG A 20 -3.35 -13.52 -17.43
CA ARG A 20 -2.03 -14.08 -17.79
C ARG A 20 -1.95 -14.70 -19.20
N GLN A 21 -2.93 -14.49 -20.06
CA GLN A 21 -2.81 -14.89 -21.45
C GLN A 21 -2.03 -13.82 -22.24
N LEU A 22 -1.33 -14.28 -23.28
CA LEU A 22 -0.55 -13.41 -24.15
C LEU A 22 -1.45 -12.31 -24.75
N HIS A 23 -1.01 -11.06 -24.69
CA HIS A 23 -1.71 -9.87 -25.18
C HIS A 23 -3.02 -9.50 -24.45
N SER A 24 -3.36 -10.15 -23.31
CA SER A 24 -4.46 -9.69 -22.49
C SER A 24 -4.12 -8.40 -21.75
N LYS A 25 -5.13 -7.59 -21.41
CA LYS A 25 -4.97 -6.41 -20.53
C LYS A 25 -4.76 -6.79 -19.05
N THR A 26 -4.66 -8.07 -18.74
CA THR A 26 -4.50 -8.59 -17.37
C THR A 26 -3.24 -9.46 -17.24
N PRO A 27 -2.05 -8.89 -17.40
CA PRO A 27 -0.80 -9.62 -17.21
C PRO A 27 -0.67 -10.12 -15.77
N GLY A 28 0.28 -11.03 -15.53
CA GLY A 28 0.51 -11.64 -14.21
C GLY A 28 0.84 -10.63 -13.10
N HIS A 29 1.45 -9.52 -13.46
CA HIS A 29 1.65 -8.34 -12.62
C HIS A 29 0.96 -7.15 -13.28
N PRO A 30 0.16 -6.36 -12.55
CA PRO A 30 -0.43 -5.13 -13.11
C PRO A 30 0.66 -4.20 -13.62
N GLU A 31 0.50 -3.72 -14.84
CA GLU A 31 1.51 -2.88 -15.50
C GLU A 31 0.92 -1.54 -15.93
N TYR A 32 1.71 -0.49 -15.70
CA TYR A 32 1.37 0.87 -16.12
C TYR A 32 1.24 0.92 -17.64
N MET A 33 0.18 1.56 -18.12
CA MET A 33 -0.22 1.70 -19.52
C MET A 33 -0.76 0.43 -20.19
N GLU A 34 -0.63 -0.76 -19.61
CA GLU A 34 -1.21 -2.00 -20.14
C GLU A 34 -2.65 -2.20 -19.65
N THR A 35 -2.89 -1.95 -18.36
CA THR A 35 -4.22 -2.10 -17.75
C THR A 35 -4.80 -0.72 -17.41
N PRO A 36 -6.02 -0.40 -17.89
CA PRO A 36 -6.70 0.84 -17.50
C PRO A 36 -6.86 0.95 -15.97
N GLY A 37 -6.44 2.09 -15.40
CA GLY A 37 -6.50 2.34 -13.97
C GLY A 37 -5.27 1.89 -13.19
N VAL A 38 -4.28 1.25 -13.83
CA VAL A 38 -2.98 0.95 -13.21
C VAL A 38 -2.03 2.12 -13.39
N GLU A 39 -1.54 2.67 -12.29
CA GLU A 39 -0.70 3.87 -12.27
C GLU A 39 0.79 3.58 -12.05
N CYS A 40 1.13 2.39 -11.58
CA CYS A 40 2.53 1.95 -11.40
C CYS A 40 2.66 0.43 -11.58
N THR A 41 3.89 -0.02 -11.80
CA THR A 41 4.23 -1.43 -12.01
C THR A 41 5.07 -1.94 -10.84
N PRO A 42 4.47 -2.38 -9.71
CA PRO A 42 5.20 -2.80 -8.50
C PRO A 42 5.56 -4.30 -8.51
N GLY A 43 5.74 -4.91 -9.68
CA GLY A 43 6.15 -6.32 -9.82
C GLY A 43 7.44 -6.67 -9.06
N PRO A 44 8.50 -5.85 -9.07
CA PRO A 44 9.64 -6.00 -8.16
C PRO A 44 9.20 -5.70 -6.72
N LEU A 45 9.45 -6.67 -5.81
CA LEU A 45 9.06 -6.59 -4.40
C LEU A 45 9.65 -5.35 -3.72
N GLY A 46 8.92 -4.74 -2.82
CA GLY A 46 9.32 -3.55 -2.06
C GLY A 46 9.20 -2.22 -2.81
N GLN A 47 9.21 -2.23 -4.14
CA GLN A 47 9.15 -0.99 -4.95
C GLN A 47 7.84 -0.24 -4.76
N GLY A 48 6.71 -0.96 -4.60
CA GLY A 48 5.41 -0.37 -4.35
C GLY A 48 5.37 0.47 -3.07
N VAL A 49 6.10 0.07 -2.02
CA VAL A 49 6.24 0.84 -0.79
C VAL A 49 6.96 2.16 -1.06
N GLY A 50 8.07 2.11 -1.81
CA GLY A 50 8.80 3.32 -2.24
C GLY A 50 7.95 4.27 -3.07
N ASN A 51 7.19 3.73 -4.03
CA ASN A 51 6.26 4.51 -4.85
C ASN A 51 5.18 5.19 -3.98
N ALA A 52 4.59 4.46 -3.03
CA ALA A 52 3.56 5.01 -2.14
C ALA A 52 4.11 6.16 -1.27
N VAL A 53 5.32 6.02 -0.74
CA VAL A 53 5.99 7.10 0.01
C VAL A 53 6.20 8.32 -0.90
N GLY A 54 6.67 8.12 -2.14
CA GLY A 54 6.80 9.20 -3.11
C GLY A 54 5.47 9.89 -3.44
N MET A 55 4.38 9.12 -3.61
CA MET A 55 3.03 9.65 -3.84
C MET A 55 2.52 10.44 -2.63
N ALA A 56 2.76 9.96 -1.41
CA ALA A 56 2.38 10.65 -0.19
C ALA A 56 3.12 11.99 -0.04
N ILE A 57 4.43 12.02 -0.31
CA ILE A 57 5.22 13.26 -0.34
C ILE A 57 4.66 14.23 -1.39
N ALA A 58 4.41 13.75 -2.60
CA ALA A 58 3.87 14.58 -3.69
C ALA A 58 2.49 15.16 -3.32
N GLY A 59 1.61 14.37 -2.68
CA GLY A 59 0.32 14.83 -2.19
C GLY A 59 0.46 15.96 -1.16
N LYS A 60 1.36 15.82 -0.18
CA LYS A 60 1.65 16.88 0.80
C LYS A 60 2.23 18.14 0.17
N MET A 61 3.14 17.99 -0.79
CA MET A 61 3.71 19.13 -1.53
C MET A 61 2.64 19.86 -2.35
N ALA A 62 1.77 19.11 -3.04
CA ALA A 62 0.67 19.69 -3.80
C ALA A 62 -0.34 20.40 -2.87
N ALA A 63 -0.68 19.79 -1.73
CA ALA A 63 -1.52 20.41 -0.72
C ALA A 63 -0.93 21.74 -0.23
N ALA A 64 0.35 21.75 0.13
CA ALA A 64 1.03 22.97 0.60
C ALA A 64 1.10 24.07 -0.45
N HIS A 65 1.06 23.73 -1.74
CA HIS A 65 1.15 24.70 -2.84
C HIS A 65 -0.20 25.20 -3.34
N PHE A 66 -1.22 24.32 -3.38
CA PHE A 66 -2.49 24.61 -4.06
C PHE A 66 -3.69 24.75 -3.12
N ASN A 67 -3.64 24.17 -1.90
CA ASN A 67 -4.75 24.33 -0.97
C ASN A 67 -4.80 25.74 -0.39
N THR A 68 -6.00 26.23 -0.16
CA THR A 68 -6.27 27.50 0.51
C THR A 68 -7.18 27.27 1.71
N GLU A 69 -7.39 28.30 2.54
CA GLU A 69 -8.33 28.22 3.67
C GLU A 69 -9.77 27.91 3.23
N GLU A 70 -10.13 28.30 2.00
CA GLU A 70 -11.48 28.10 1.47
C GLU A 70 -11.61 26.83 0.61
N HIS A 71 -10.50 26.29 0.07
CA HIS A 71 -10.51 25.21 -0.91
C HIS A 71 -9.42 24.19 -0.62
N GLU A 72 -9.83 23.01 -0.20
CA GLU A 72 -8.97 21.85 -0.01
C GLU A 72 -9.00 20.96 -1.27
N ILE A 73 -8.08 21.18 -2.21
CA ILE A 73 -8.01 20.49 -3.50
C ILE A 73 -7.27 19.14 -3.36
N PHE A 74 -6.20 19.12 -2.56
CA PHE A 74 -5.36 17.94 -2.33
C PHE A 74 -5.50 17.49 -0.87
N ASN A 75 -6.24 16.40 -0.65
CA ASN A 75 -6.42 15.74 0.64
C ASN A 75 -6.64 14.24 0.45
N HIS A 76 -5.95 13.65 -0.53
CA HIS A 76 -6.08 12.22 -0.79
C HIS A 76 -5.17 11.41 0.13
N GLN A 77 -5.63 10.21 0.45
CA GLN A 77 -4.86 9.21 1.16
C GLN A 77 -4.14 8.31 0.16
N VAL A 78 -2.95 7.88 0.52
CA VAL A 78 -2.18 6.85 -0.19
C VAL A 78 -2.23 5.57 0.61
N ILE A 79 -2.72 4.50 0.00
CA ILE A 79 -2.83 3.18 0.64
C ILE A 79 -1.95 2.21 -0.15
N VAL A 80 -1.08 1.49 0.54
CA VAL A 80 -0.22 0.46 -0.06
C VAL A 80 -0.42 -0.88 0.65
N LEU A 81 -0.53 -1.95 -0.13
CA LEU A 81 -0.57 -3.32 0.34
C LEU A 81 0.80 -3.96 0.14
N ALA A 82 1.33 -4.62 1.14
CA ALA A 82 2.62 -5.30 1.09
C ALA A 82 2.54 -6.64 1.83
N GLY A 83 3.15 -7.69 1.30
CA GLY A 83 3.36 -8.95 1.99
C GLY A 83 4.77 -9.05 2.57
N ASP A 84 5.08 -10.19 3.20
CA ASP A 84 6.37 -10.49 3.83
C ASP A 84 7.56 -10.20 2.92
N GLY A 85 7.55 -10.75 1.70
CA GLY A 85 8.64 -10.55 0.75
C GLY A 85 8.86 -9.10 0.36
N CYS A 86 7.81 -8.27 0.34
CA CYS A 86 7.96 -6.84 0.10
C CYS A 86 8.68 -6.13 1.26
N LEU A 87 8.37 -6.50 2.51
CA LEU A 87 8.93 -5.85 3.69
C LEU A 87 10.32 -6.38 4.08
N GLN A 88 10.79 -7.45 3.43
CA GLN A 88 12.17 -7.93 3.51
C GLN A 88 13.13 -7.16 2.58
N GLU A 89 12.60 -6.40 1.61
CA GLU A 89 13.42 -5.62 0.69
C GLU A 89 13.94 -4.33 1.35
N GLY A 90 15.24 -4.04 1.16
CA GLY A 90 15.88 -2.86 1.74
C GLY A 90 15.20 -1.54 1.36
N VAL A 91 14.74 -1.43 0.11
CA VAL A 91 14.03 -0.22 -0.36
C VAL A 91 12.75 0.04 0.42
N ALA A 92 12.02 -1.00 0.84
CA ALA A 92 10.82 -0.84 1.65
C ALA A 92 11.16 -0.30 3.05
N ALA A 93 12.22 -0.82 3.68
CA ALA A 93 12.68 -0.38 4.99
C ALA A 93 13.15 1.07 4.98
N GLU A 94 13.96 1.46 4.01
CA GLU A 94 14.46 2.83 3.87
C GLU A 94 13.34 3.83 3.56
N ALA A 95 12.42 3.47 2.66
CA ALA A 95 11.26 4.30 2.34
C ALA A 95 10.33 4.47 3.55
N ALA A 96 10.04 3.39 4.30
CA ALA A 96 9.24 3.46 5.52
C ALA A 96 9.89 4.34 6.59
N SER A 97 11.21 4.20 6.80
CA SER A 97 11.95 5.06 7.72
C SER A 97 11.82 6.55 7.35
N LEU A 98 11.92 6.88 6.06
CA LEU A 98 11.73 8.24 5.56
C LEU A 98 10.28 8.72 5.79
N ALA A 99 9.27 7.86 5.54
CA ALA A 99 7.87 8.20 5.74
C ALA A 99 7.56 8.55 7.21
N GLY A 100 8.11 7.76 8.15
CA GLY A 100 7.99 8.05 9.58
C GLY A 100 8.69 9.35 9.97
N HIS A 101 9.90 9.58 9.47
CA HIS A 101 10.66 10.82 9.71
C HIS A 101 9.91 12.07 9.22
N LEU A 102 9.28 11.99 8.05
CA LEU A 102 8.50 13.08 7.47
C LEU A 102 7.07 13.18 8.03
N ALA A 103 6.69 12.26 8.92
CA ALA A 103 5.35 12.19 9.51
C ALA A 103 4.23 12.23 8.45
N LEU A 104 4.33 11.36 7.43
CA LEU A 104 3.39 11.33 6.31
C LEU A 104 2.03 10.75 6.73
N ASP A 105 1.20 11.56 7.38
CA ASP A 105 -0.13 11.19 7.90
C ASP A 105 -1.14 10.78 6.82
N ASN A 106 -0.85 11.09 5.55
CA ASN A 106 -1.63 10.67 4.39
C ASN A 106 -1.20 9.32 3.80
N LEU A 107 -0.33 8.56 4.51
CA LEU A 107 0.12 7.23 4.11
C LEU A 107 -0.40 6.16 5.05
N THR A 108 -1.06 5.13 4.50
CA THR A 108 -1.42 3.90 5.21
C THR A 108 -0.77 2.71 4.51
N LEU A 109 0.06 1.96 5.24
CA LEU A 109 0.62 0.70 4.79
C LEU A 109 -0.11 -0.45 5.46
N ILE A 110 -0.69 -1.34 4.67
CA ILE A 110 -1.35 -2.56 5.12
C ILE A 110 -0.41 -3.74 4.82
N TYR A 111 -0.04 -4.45 5.86
CA TYR A 111 0.83 -5.61 5.77
C TYR A 111 0.02 -6.89 5.91
N ASP A 112 0.02 -7.68 4.85
CA ASP A 112 -0.51 -9.04 4.82
C ASP A 112 0.54 -9.97 5.42
N SER A 113 0.40 -10.21 6.74
CA SER A 113 1.30 -11.01 7.58
C SER A 113 0.92 -12.49 7.46
N ASN A 114 1.20 -13.09 6.36
CA ASN A 114 0.78 -14.46 6.05
C ASN A 114 1.89 -15.51 6.14
N ASP A 115 3.07 -15.11 6.60
CA ASP A 115 4.27 -15.94 6.77
C ASP A 115 4.78 -16.59 5.48
N VAL A 116 4.39 -16.09 4.31
CA VAL A 116 4.78 -16.68 3.02
C VAL A 116 5.58 -15.69 2.18
N THR A 117 6.74 -16.14 1.72
CA THR A 117 7.49 -15.52 0.63
C THR A 117 7.33 -16.31 -0.66
N LEU A 118 8.13 -16.03 -1.69
CA LEU A 118 8.00 -16.70 -2.97
C LEU A 118 8.27 -18.20 -2.89
N ASP A 119 9.34 -18.61 -2.23
CA ASP A 119 9.83 -20.00 -2.21
C ASP A 119 9.84 -20.65 -0.83
N ALA A 120 9.62 -19.88 0.24
CA ALA A 120 9.70 -20.36 1.62
C ALA A 120 8.79 -19.57 2.55
N MET A 121 8.65 -20.08 3.77
CA MET A 121 8.05 -19.32 4.86
C MET A 121 8.94 -18.11 5.21
N ALA A 122 8.35 -17.03 5.68
CA ALA A 122 9.08 -15.81 6.01
C ALA A 122 10.10 -16.01 7.14
N ASP A 123 9.81 -16.90 8.09
CA ASP A 123 10.67 -17.25 9.23
C ASP A 123 12.01 -17.91 8.82
N ALA A 124 12.12 -18.39 7.58
CA ALA A 124 13.38 -18.91 7.05
C ALA A 124 14.47 -17.82 6.93
N SER A 125 14.07 -16.56 6.84
CA SER A 125 15.00 -15.41 6.63
C SER A 125 14.69 -14.18 7.48
N GLN A 126 13.58 -14.19 8.22
CA GLN A 126 13.12 -13.07 9.05
C GLN A 126 12.76 -13.56 10.45
N SER A 127 13.27 -12.90 11.48
CA SER A 127 13.04 -13.26 12.88
C SER A 127 12.65 -12.07 13.76
N GLU A 128 12.66 -10.86 13.22
CA GLU A 128 12.19 -9.68 13.95
C GLU A 128 10.67 -9.49 13.83
N SER A 129 10.08 -8.77 14.80
CA SER A 129 8.72 -8.27 14.70
C SER A 129 8.65 -7.12 13.70
N VAL A 130 7.89 -7.31 12.60
CA VAL A 130 7.64 -6.24 11.62
C VAL A 130 6.85 -5.10 12.26
N PHE A 131 5.88 -5.42 13.11
CA PHE A 131 5.11 -4.44 13.88
C PHE A 131 6.00 -3.51 14.69
N ASP A 132 6.93 -4.07 15.48
CA ASP A 132 7.86 -3.28 16.30
C ASP A 132 8.83 -2.47 15.45
N ARG A 133 9.26 -3.01 14.31
CA ARG A 133 10.09 -2.31 13.35
C ARG A 133 9.40 -1.06 12.81
N PHE A 134 8.13 -1.14 12.42
CA PHE A 134 7.37 0.01 11.95
C PHE A 134 7.04 1.00 13.07
N ALA A 135 6.79 0.52 14.29
CA ALA A 135 6.67 1.38 15.46
C ALA A 135 7.96 2.18 15.72
N ALA A 136 9.14 1.53 15.54
CA ALA A 136 10.43 2.21 15.65
C ALA A 136 10.69 3.24 14.53
N TYR A 137 10.11 3.05 13.33
CA TYR A 137 10.13 4.06 12.28
C TYR A 137 9.23 5.26 12.57
N GLY A 138 8.36 5.18 13.58
CA GLY A 138 7.47 6.28 13.98
C GLY A 138 6.07 6.19 13.40
N PHE A 139 5.65 5.03 12.92
CA PHE A 139 4.28 4.81 12.48
C PHE A 139 3.30 4.68 13.67
N ASN A 140 2.04 5.00 13.42
CA ASN A 140 0.92 4.55 14.22
C ASN A 140 0.61 3.11 13.80
N CYS A 141 0.79 2.15 14.71
CA CYS A 141 0.66 0.72 14.39
C CYS A 141 -0.65 0.15 14.93
N ILE A 142 -1.37 -0.60 14.10
CA ILE A 142 -2.64 -1.28 14.42
C ILE A 142 -2.47 -2.75 14.06
N LEU A 143 -2.81 -3.65 14.98
CA LEU A 143 -2.84 -5.09 14.74
C LEU A 143 -4.28 -5.58 14.59
N ILE A 144 -4.53 -6.37 13.56
CA ILE A 144 -5.78 -7.10 13.31
C ILE A 144 -5.45 -8.59 13.35
N GLU A 145 -5.88 -9.29 14.38
CA GLU A 145 -5.56 -10.72 14.57
C GLU A 145 -6.30 -11.66 13.61
N ASP A 146 -7.47 -11.25 13.13
CA ASP A 146 -8.27 -12.02 12.16
C ASP A 146 -8.52 -11.19 10.91
N GLY A 147 -7.78 -11.50 9.84
CA GLY A 147 -7.91 -10.86 8.53
C GLY A 147 -9.26 -11.09 7.83
N HIS A 148 -10.14 -11.91 8.40
CA HIS A 148 -11.52 -12.10 7.92
C HIS A 148 -12.55 -11.30 8.75
N ASP A 149 -12.15 -10.63 9.83
CA ASP A 149 -13.02 -9.71 10.55
C ASP A 149 -13.16 -8.38 9.82
N LEU A 150 -14.21 -8.29 8.99
CA LEU A 150 -14.51 -7.11 8.19
C LEU A 150 -14.75 -5.86 9.04
N GLN A 151 -15.27 -6.02 10.26
CA GLN A 151 -15.51 -4.87 11.15
C GLN A 151 -14.20 -4.34 11.70
N ALA A 152 -13.30 -5.22 12.16
CA ALA A 152 -11.96 -4.83 12.62
C ALA A 152 -11.16 -4.11 11.52
N ILE A 153 -11.24 -4.62 10.28
CA ILE A 153 -10.60 -3.98 9.12
C ILE A 153 -11.19 -2.57 8.87
N ALA A 154 -12.53 -2.45 8.87
CA ALA A 154 -13.19 -1.17 8.65
C ALA A 154 -12.85 -0.14 9.74
N ASP A 155 -12.81 -0.58 11.01
CA ASP A 155 -12.46 0.26 12.14
C ASP A 155 -10.99 0.72 12.08
N ALA A 156 -10.07 -0.16 11.72
CA ALA A 156 -8.66 0.16 11.52
C ALA A 156 -8.45 1.19 10.40
N LEU A 157 -9.13 1.02 9.26
CA LEU A 157 -9.09 1.97 8.16
C LEU A 157 -9.70 3.33 8.55
N ALA A 158 -10.80 3.32 9.31
CA ALA A 158 -11.40 4.56 9.83
C ALA A 158 -10.46 5.27 10.80
N GLN A 159 -9.77 4.53 11.67
CA GLN A 159 -8.77 5.07 12.58
C GLN A 159 -7.56 5.64 11.82
N ALA A 160 -7.05 4.92 10.83
CA ALA A 160 -5.96 5.39 9.98
C ALA A 160 -6.30 6.70 9.27
N ARG A 161 -7.54 6.81 8.76
CA ARG A 161 -8.02 8.02 8.06
C ARG A 161 -8.23 9.21 8.99
N ALA A 162 -8.61 8.97 10.23
CA ALA A 162 -8.86 10.03 11.23
C ALA A 162 -7.57 10.57 11.86
N GLN A 163 -6.49 9.82 11.78
CA GLN A 163 -5.19 10.15 12.33
C GLN A 163 -4.49 11.18 11.41
N ASN A 164 -3.80 12.18 11.97
CA ASN A 164 -3.20 13.30 11.23
C ASN A 164 -1.79 13.68 11.72
N GLU A 165 -1.11 12.79 12.41
CA GLU A 165 0.21 13.08 12.98
C GLU A 165 1.33 12.20 12.40
N LYS A 166 1.00 11.01 11.93
CA LYS A 166 1.97 9.98 11.56
C LYS A 166 1.44 9.12 10.41
N PRO A 167 2.30 8.46 9.63
CA PRO A 167 1.83 7.37 8.78
C PRO A 167 1.25 6.23 9.61
N THR A 168 0.31 5.48 9.05
CA THR A 168 -0.30 4.32 9.72
C THR A 168 0.19 3.02 9.11
N PHE A 169 0.52 2.07 9.98
CA PHE A 169 0.84 0.68 9.64
C PHE A 169 -0.25 -0.22 10.22
N ILE A 170 -0.85 -1.04 9.38
CA ILE A 170 -1.87 -2.03 9.78
C ILE A 170 -1.32 -3.41 9.44
N GLU A 171 -1.08 -4.24 10.46
CA GLU A 171 -0.75 -5.65 10.31
C GLU A 171 -2.03 -6.47 10.39
N VAL A 172 -2.21 -7.38 9.41
CA VAL A 172 -3.40 -8.22 9.27
C VAL A 172 -3.02 -9.68 9.13
#